data_25ea13aa998fdef0352f3d74521cadba
#
_entry.id   25ea13aa998fdef0352f3d74521cadba
#
_cell.length_a   1.000
_cell.length_b   1.000
_cell.length_c   1.000
_cell.angle_alpha   90.00
_cell.angle_beta   90.00
_cell.angle_gamma   90.00
#
_symmetry.space_group_name_H-M   'P 1'
#
loop_
_entity.id
_entity.type
_entity.pdbx_description
1 polymer ?
#
loop_
_entity_poly.entity_id
_entity_poly.type
_entity_poly.pdbx_seq_one_letter_code
_entity_poly.pdbx_strand_id
1 'polypeptide(L)'
;MLDICLLGTAGMMPLPHRWLTAALMRYNGSNLLIDCGEGTQIAIKEKGWTFKPIDVICFTHYHADHISGLPGLLLTMGNAERTEPLTMIGPKGLEKVVSALRMIAPELPFEIRYIELTGPEEDMEINGYHIHAFKVNHNISCYGYTVEIRRAGRFDVERARNNQIPQKLWNPLQKGQTVTTEDGITFTPDMVLGAPRKGIKVTYCTDTRPTENIVKCARHSDLFICEGMYAEKDKIAKAKQYKHMTFYEAADMAKRAGVEEMWLTHFSPSLVHAEDYMPEVKKIFPNAYLGKDGKSVELLFDENE
;
A
#
# COMPACT_ATOMS: atom_id res chain seq x y z
N MET A 1 1.36 -13.12 -7.73
CA MET A 1 -0.03 -12.66 -7.58
C MET A 1 -0.11 -11.78 -6.34
N LEU A 2 -0.66 -10.58 -6.46
CA LEU A 2 -0.92 -9.64 -5.37
C LEU A 2 -2.42 -9.35 -5.35
N ASP A 3 -3.11 -9.70 -4.26
CA ASP A 3 -4.52 -9.35 -4.06
C ASP A 3 -4.61 -7.98 -3.40
N ILE A 4 -5.51 -7.13 -3.88
CA ILE A 4 -5.73 -5.80 -3.32
C ILE A 4 -7.22 -5.59 -3.11
N CYS A 5 -7.60 -5.00 -1.97
CA CYS A 5 -8.97 -4.66 -1.66
C CYS A 5 -9.06 -3.28 -0.98
N LEU A 6 -9.94 -2.41 -1.47
CA LEU A 6 -10.39 -1.24 -0.73
C LEU A 6 -11.38 -1.70 0.33
N LEU A 7 -11.03 -1.55 1.60
CA LEU A 7 -11.88 -1.92 2.73
C LEU A 7 -12.84 -0.79 3.10
N GLY A 8 -12.40 0.45 2.94
CA GLY A 8 -13.19 1.64 3.17
C GLY A 8 -12.77 2.76 2.23
N THR A 9 -13.73 3.54 1.78
CA THR A 9 -13.54 4.59 0.77
C THR A 9 -14.07 5.96 1.19
N ALA A 10 -14.63 6.09 2.40
CA ALA A 10 -15.08 7.37 2.94
C ALA A 10 -13.92 8.15 3.57
N GLY A 11 -13.91 9.46 3.36
CA GLY A 11 -13.13 10.42 4.15
C GLY A 11 -13.99 11.09 5.21
N MET A 12 -13.36 11.62 6.29
CA MET A 12 -13.92 12.41 7.38
C MET A 12 -14.83 11.64 8.34
N MET A 13 -15.88 10.97 7.87
CA MET A 13 -16.86 10.28 8.72
C MET A 13 -17.42 9.05 8.02
N PRO A 14 -17.71 7.97 8.77
CA PRO A 14 -18.33 6.79 8.18
C PRO A 14 -19.78 7.10 7.77
N LEU A 15 -20.21 6.45 6.72
CA LEU A 15 -21.59 6.47 6.24
C LEU A 15 -22.18 5.08 6.27
N PRO A 16 -23.49 4.90 6.30
CA PRO A 16 -24.10 3.60 6.09
C PRO A 16 -23.56 2.96 4.80
N HIS A 17 -23.03 1.75 4.92
CA HIS A 17 -22.42 0.99 3.80
C HIS A 17 -21.20 1.64 3.13
N ARG A 18 -20.53 2.55 3.82
CA ARG A 18 -19.26 3.12 3.38
C ARG A 18 -18.36 3.38 4.60
N TRP A 19 -17.36 2.51 4.78
CA TRP A 19 -16.41 2.58 5.88
C TRP A 19 -15.32 3.62 5.61
N LEU A 20 -14.63 4.01 6.68
CA LEU A 20 -13.52 4.94 6.60
C LEU A 20 -12.29 4.30 5.95
N THR A 21 -11.39 5.15 5.51
CA THR A 21 -10.24 4.85 4.67
C THR A 21 -9.41 3.66 5.17
N ALA A 22 -9.32 2.63 4.34
CA ALA A 22 -8.43 1.49 4.53
C ALA A 22 -8.26 0.70 3.23
N ALA A 23 -7.05 0.20 2.97
CA ALA A 23 -6.77 -0.71 1.86
C ALA A 23 -5.92 -1.89 2.35
N LEU A 24 -6.24 -3.11 1.92
CA LEU A 24 -5.51 -4.33 2.29
C LEU A 24 -4.91 -4.99 1.06
N MET A 25 -3.63 -5.31 1.15
CA MET A 25 -2.87 -6.05 0.14
C MET A 25 -2.45 -7.40 0.71
N ARG A 26 -2.51 -8.47 -0.10
CA ARG A 26 -2.15 -9.81 0.31
C ARG A 26 -1.13 -10.41 -0.67
N TYR A 27 -0.01 -10.83 -0.14
CA TYR A 27 1.04 -11.47 -0.91
C TYR A 27 1.69 -12.60 -0.12
N ASN A 28 1.77 -13.79 -0.70
CA ASN A 28 2.53 -14.93 -0.18
C ASN A 28 2.27 -15.26 1.31
N GLY A 29 1.00 -15.18 1.72
CA GLY A 29 0.56 -15.47 3.09
C GLY A 29 0.71 -14.32 4.09
N SER A 30 1.30 -13.20 3.69
CA SER A 30 1.41 -11.98 4.49
C SER A 30 0.45 -10.90 3.98
N ASN A 31 -0.13 -10.13 4.89
CA ASN A 31 -1.03 -9.03 4.57
C ASN A 31 -0.43 -7.70 5.02
N LEU A 32 -0.52 -6.69 4.13
CA LEU A 32 -0.17 -5.30 4.39
C LEU A 32 -1.43 -4.45 4.36
N LEU A 33 -1.73 -3.77 5.46
CA LEU A 33 -2.84 -2.84 5.59
C LEU A 33 -2.30 -1.40 5.46
N ILE A 34 -2.95 -0.57 4.65
CA ILE A 34 -2.69 0.87 4.60
C ILE A 34 -3.89 1.58 5.18
N ASP A 35 -3.68 2.34 6.25
CA ASP A 35 -4.66 2.96 7.11
C ASP A 35 -5.64 1.96 7.77
N CYS A 36 -6.29 2.40 8.85
CA CYS A 36 -7.21 1.60 9.63
C CYS A 36 -8.34 2.50 10.17
N GLY A 37 -9.17 3.02 9.27
CA GLY A 37 -10.34 3.81 9.64
C GLY A 37 -11.42 2.97 10.32
N GLU A 38 -12.42 3.64 10.87
CA GLU A 38 -13.55 2.96 11.50
C GLU A 38 -14.27 2.04 10.51
N GLY A 39 -14.56 0.81 10.95
CA GLY A 39 -15.20 -0.22 10.13
C GLY A 39 -14.22 -1.16 9.42
N THR A 40 -12.91 -0.90 9.44
CA THR A 40 -11.89 -1.73 8.78
C THR A 40 -12.03 -3.22 9.13
N GLN A 41 -12.21 -3.57 10.41
CA GLN A 41 -12.36 -4.97 10.83
C GLN A 41 -13.66 -5.60 10.30
N ILE A 42 -14.73 -4.81 10.15
CA ILE A 42 -16.00 -5.29 9.57
C ILE A 42 -15.80 -5.58 8.09
N ALA A 43 -15.20 -4.65 7.35
CA ALA A 43 -14.92 -4.79 5.92
C ALA A 43 -14.02 -5.99 5.61
N ILE A 44 -13.00 -6.26 6.43
CA ILE A 44 -12.16 -7.48 6.31
C ILE A 44 -13.03 -8.73 6.45
N LYS A 45 -13.95 -8.75 7.42
CA LYS A 45 -14.83 -9.89 7.67
C LYS A 45 -15.85 -10.06 6.55
N GLU A 46 -16.45 -8.98 6.06
CA GLU A 46 -17.36 -8.98 4.90
C GLU A 46 -16.69 -9.50 3.63
N LYS A 47 -15.39 -9.16 3.44
CA LYS A 47 -14.58 -9.69 2.33
C LYS A 47 -14.27 -11.19 2.47
N GLY A 48 -14.51 -11.79 3.64
CA GLY A 48 -14.16 -13.17 3.94
C GLY A 48 -12.65 -13.38 4.18
N TRP A 49 -11.93 -12.30 4.45
CA TRP A 49 -10.50 -12.35 4.76
C TRP A 49 -10.26 -12.49 6.26
N THR A 50 -9.04 -12.86 6.65
CA THR A 50 -8.67 -13.14 8.03
C THR A 50 -7.71 -12.09 8.58
N PHE A 51 -7.68 -11.94 9.90
CA PHE A 51 -6.91 -10.91 10.59
C PHE A 51 -5.48 -11.36 10.94
N LYS A 52 -5.31 -12.66 11.23
CA LYS A 52 -4.04 -13.21 11.70
C LYS A 52 -2.86 -12.92 10.78
N PRO A 53 -2.97 -12.96 9.43
CA PRO A 53 -1.86 -12.68 8.52
C PRO A 53 -1.51 -11.19 8.34
N ILE A 54 -2.16 -10.25 9.04
CA ILE A 54 -1.81 -8.83 8.93
C ILE A 54 -0.48 -8.60 9.65
N ASP A 55 0.60 -8.55 8.89
CA ASP A 55 1.97 -8.43 9.42
C ASP A 55 2.49 -7.01 9.41
N VAL A 56 1.92 -6.17 8.54
CA VAL A 56 2.34 -4.77 8.37
C VAL A 56 1.11 -3.88 8.33
N ILE A 57 1.15 -2.78 9.07
CA ILE A 57 0.18 -1.67 8.97
C ILE A 57 0.96 -0.40 8.66
N CYS A 58 0.66 0.24 7.54
CA CYS A 58 1.20 1.54 7.15
C CYS A 58 0.16 2.62 7.42
N PHE A 59 0.50 3.66 8.17
CA PHE A 59 -0.37 4.82 8.36
C PHE A 59 0.11 5.97 7.48
N THR A 60 -0.79 6.52 6.69
CA THR A 60 -0.51 7.73 5.91
C THR A 60 -0.32 8.93 6.85
N HIS A 61 -1.20 9.08 7.81
CA HIS A 61 -1.19 10.10 8.86
C HIS A 61 -2.15 9.72 10.01
N TYR A 62 -2.37 10.61 11.00
CA TYR A 62 -3.12 10.28 12.21
C TYR A 62 -4.42 11.06 12.37
N HIS A 63 -5.09 11.47 11.29
CA HIS A 63 -6.49 11.88 11.38
C HIS A 63 -7.38 10.69 11.73
N ALA A 64 -8.48 10.95 12.42
CA ALA A 64 -9.34 9.90 12.99
C ALA A 64 -9.84 8.91 11.93
N ASP A 65 -10.21 9.39 10.76
CA ASP A 65 -10.71 8.58 9.64
C ASP A 65 -9.67 7.62 9.02
N HIS A 66 -8.40 7.73 9.45
CA HIS A 66 -7.32 6.82 9.02
C HIS A 66 -6.82 5.87 10.12
N ILE A 67 -7.21 6.08 11.40
CA ILE A 67 -6.66 5.31 12.52
C ILE A 67 -7.68 4.88 13.57
N SER A 68 -8.90 5.41 13.55
CA SER A 68 -9.91 5.15 14.61
C SER A 68 -10.31 3.67 14.74
N GLY A 69 -10.16 2.86 13.71
CA GLY A 69 -10.45 1.43 13.74
C GLY A 69 -9.36 0.57 14.39
N LEU A 70 -8.17 1.13 14.64
CA LEU A 70 -7.01 0.37 15.09
C LEU A 70 -7.23 -0.37 16.43
N PRO A 71 -7.78 0.24 17.50
CA PRO A 71 -7.95 -0.47 18.77
C PRO A 71 -8.80 -1.73 18.66
N GLY A 72 -9.91 -1.63 17.92
CA GLY A 72 -10.78 -2.77 17.67
C GLY A 72 -10.11 -3.85 16.81
N LEU A 73 -9.34 -3.44 15.79
CA LEU A 73 -8.59 -4.37 14.96
C LEU A 73 -7.55 -5.14 15.78
N LEU A 74 -6.77 -4.47 16.64
CA LEU A 74 -5.75 -5.10 17.47
C LEU A 74 -6.35 -6.16 18.41
N LEU A 75 -7.48 -5.86 19.06
CA LEU A 75 -8.20 -6.83 19.88
C LEU A 75 -8.69 -8.01 19.06
N THR A 76 -9.22 -7.77 17.86
CA THR A 76 -9.67 -8.82 16.95
C THR A 76 -8.53 -9.72 16.48
N MET A 77 -7.34 -9.13 16.20
CA MET A 77 -6.14 -9.90 15.86
C MET A 77 -5.68 -10.77 17.04
N GLY A 78 -5.70 -10.25 18.26
CA GLY A 78 -5.40 -11.01 19.47
C GLY A 78 -6.38 -12.17 19.67
N ASN A 79 -7.67 -11.93 19.50
CA ASN A 79 -8.71 -12.97 19.60
C ASN A 79 -8.64 -14.01 18.47
N ALA A 80 -7.98 -13.68 17.33
CA ALA A 80 -7.68 -14.61 16.26
C ALA A 80 -6.39 -15.42 16.52
N GLU A 81 -5.89 -15.41 17.77
CA GLU A 81 -4.69 -16.15 18.20
C GLU A 81 -3.42 -15.77 17.44
N ARG A 82 -3.27 -14.48 17.07
CA ARG A 82 -2.02 -13.97 16.54
C ARG A 82 -1.00 -13.85 17.67
N THR A 83 0.18 -14.42 17.45
CA THR A 83 1.34 -14.32 18.37
C THR A 83 2.56 -13.71 17.69
N GLU A 84 2.60 -13.70 16.36
CA GLU A 84 3.68 -13.14 15.56
C GLU A 84 3.73 -11.61 15.69
N PRO A 85 4.92 -11.01 15.69
CA PRO A 85 5.06 -9.55 15.78
C PRO A 85 4.31 -8.83 14.67
N LEU A 86 3.74 -7.66 14.99
CA LEU A 86 3.10 -6.76 14.06
C LEU A 86 4.00 -5.54 13.84
N THR A 87 4.36 -5.25 12.59
CA THR A 87 5.12 -4.05 12.25
C THR A 87 4.15 -2.92 11.87
N MET A 88 4.31 -1.77 12.52
CA MET A 88 3.59 -0.54 12.17
C MET A 88 4.55 0.50 11.62
N ILE A 89 4.18 1.13 10.53
CA ILE A 89 4.96 2.15 9.82
C ILE A 89 4.09 3.42 9.76
N GLY A 90 4.66 4.58 10.02
CA GLY A 90 3.93 5.83 9.92
C GLY A 90 4.77 7.06 10.24
N PRO A 91 4.20 8.26 10.12
CA PRO A 91 4.89 9.50 10.44
C PRO A 91 5.43 9.52 11.88
N LYS A 92 6.40 10.39 12.14
CA LYS A 92 6.94 10.61 13.49
C LYS A 92 5.85 10.79 14.54
N GLY A 93 5.98 10.10 15.68
CA GLY A 93 5.00 10.06 16.76
C GLY A 93 4.07 8.85 16.71
N LEU A 94 4.32 7.89 15.82
CA LEU A 94 3.55 6.66 15.65
C LEU A 94 3.39 5.91 16.97
N GLU A 95 4.48 5.61 17.66
CA GLU A 95 4.44 4.86 18.92
C GLU A 95 3.59 5.58 19.97
N LYS A 96 3.72 6.91 20.08
CA LYS A 96 2.93 7.72 21.02
C LYS A 96 1.44 7.64 20.73
N VAL A 97 1.04 7.78 19.45
CA VAL A 97 -0.37 7.76 19.04
C VAL A 97 -0.97 6.37 19.25
N VAL A 98 -0.27 5.33 18.78
CA VAL A 98 -0.73 3.94 18.95
C VAL A 98 -0.82 3.55 20.42
N SER A 99 0.16 3.94 21.25
CA SER A 99 0.13 3.68 22.70
C SER A 99 -1.05 4.36 23.38
N ALA A 100 -1.40 5.58 22.98
CA ALA A 100 -2.57 6.26 23.51
C ALA A 100 -3.89 5.58 23.10
N LEU A 101 -4.03 5.19 21.85
CA LEU A 101 -5.21 4.48 21.33
C LEU A 101 -5.40 3.12 21.99
N ARG A 102 -4.30 2.37 22.21
CA ARG A 102 -4.36 1.04 22.81
C ARG A 102 -4.49 1.03 24.34
N MET A 103 -4.61 2.17 25.00
CA MET A 103 -4.94 2.19 26.44
C MET A 103 -6.21 1.38 26.78
N ILE A 104 -7.12 1.25 25.83
CA ILE A 104 -8.34 0.40 25.96
C ILE A 104 -8.10 -1.06 25.56
N ALA A 105 -6.91 -1.40 25.05
CA ALA A 105 -6.48 -2.74 24.66
C ALA A 105 -5.02 -2.96 25.11
N PRO A 106 -4.73 -2.90 26.44
CA PRO A 106 -3.36 -2.83 26.97
C PRO A 106 -2.58 -4.13 26.76
N GLU A 107 -3.27 -5.26 26.81
CA GLU A 107 -2.66 -6.59 26.69
C GLU A 107 -2.95 -7.18 25.30
N LEU A 108 -1.88 -7.46 24.56
CA LEU A 108 -1.95 -8.13 23.28
C LEU A 108 -1.00 -9.34 23.31
N PRO A 109 -1.37 -10.47 22.70
CA PRO A 109 -0.53 -11.68 22.69
C PRO A 109 0.64 -11.59 21.69
N PHE A 110 0.89 -10.44 21.10
CA PHE A 110 1.96 -10.18 20.12
C PHE A 110 2.66 -8.83 20.37
N GLU A 111 3.91 -8.76 19.96
CA GLU A 111 4.71 -7.54 19.98
C GLU A 111 4.29 -6.59 18.86
N ILE A 112 4.33 -5.27 19.11
CA ILE A 112 4.22 -4.24 18.09
C ILE A 112 5.61 -3.61 17.89
N ARG A 113 6.09 -3.61 16.64
CA ARG A 113 7.32 -2.97 16.21
C ARG A 113 7.00 -1.70 15.44
N TYR A 114 7.63 -0.60 15.82
CA TYR A 114 7.36 0.71 15.25
C TYR A 114 8.50 1.14 14.32
N ILE A 115 8.14 1.63 13.13
CA ILE A 115 9.04 2.30 12.18
C ILE A 115 8.48 3.70 11.95
N GLU A 116 9.13 4.69 12.54
CA GLU A 116 8.73 6.09 12.40
C GLU A 116 9.43 6.74 11.20
N LEU A 117 8.65 7.23 10.25
CA LEU A 117 9.13 7.94 9.08
C LEU A 117 9.51 9.39 9.45
N THR A 118 10.73 9.77 9.14
CA THR A 118 11.30 11.09 9.44
C THR A 118 11.81 11.82 8.20
N GLY A 119 12.23 11.07 7.20
CA GLY A 119 12.73 11.57 5.92
C GLY A 119 11.63 12.00 4.94
N PRO A 120 12.00 12.63 3.84
CA PRO A 120 11.07 12.92 2.74
C PRO A 120 10.67 11.67 1.95
N GLU A 121 11.56 10.71 1.83
CA GLU A 121 11.37 9.41 1.19
C GLU A 121 12.15 8.36 1.98
N GLU A 122 11.57 7.19 2.21
CA GLU A 122 12.20 6.07 2.93
C GLU A 122 11.79 4.73 2.32
N ASP A 123 12.76 3.82 2.18
CA ASP A 123 12.57 2.48 1.62
C ASP A 123 12.73 1.40 2.69
N MET A 124 11.92 0.36 2.61
CA MET A 124 12.01 -0.79 3.51
C MET A 124 11.53 -2.08 2.81
N GLU A 125 12.13 -3.20 3.23
CA GLU A 125 11.76 -4.55 2.75
C GLU A 125 11.16 -5.34 3.91
N ILE A 126 9.90 -5.75 3.80
CA ILE A 126 9.21 -6.52 4.84
C ILE A 126 8.35 -7.59 4.19
N ASN A 127 8.57 -8.85 4.53
CA ASN A 127 7.77 -10.01 4.07
C ASN A 127 7.56 -10.09 2.56
N GLY A 128 8.56 -9.65 1.78
CA GLY A 128 8.51 -9.66 0.31
C GLY A 128 7.83 -8.43 -0.29
N TYR A 129 7.35 -7.50 0.52
CA TYR A 129 6.96 -6.17 0.09
C TYR A 129 8.18 -5.23 0.11
N HIS A 130 8.46 -4.59 -1.00
CA HIS A 130 9.28 -3.38 -1.03
C HIS A 130 8.35 -2.19 -0.88
N ILE A 131 8.49 -1.47 0.22
CA ILE A 131 7.64 -0.33 0.58
C ILE A 131 8.47 0.93 0.45
N HIS A 132 8.07 1.83 -0.44
CA HIS A 132 8.63 3.16 -0.59
C HIS A 132 7.63 4.17 -0.04
N ALA A 133 7.95 4.77 1.12
CA ALA A 133 7.16 5.83 1.72
C ALA A 133 7.66 7.19 1.21
N PHE A 134 6.76 8.09 0.83
CA PHE A 134 7.11 9.41 0.34
C PHE A 134 6.17 10.49 0.89
N LYS A 135 6.74 11.64 1.29
CA LYS A 135 5.97 12.77 1.81
C LYS A 135 5.03 13.35 0.76
N VAL A 136 3.81 13.68 1.21
CA VAL A 136 2.78 14.36 0.43
C VAL A 136 2.38 15.70 1.09
N ASN A 137 1.53 16.49 0.43
CA ASN A 137 1.18 17.84 0.85
C ASN A 137 -0.17 17.91 1.55
N HIS A 138 -0.17 17.65 2.85
CA HIS A 138 -1.35 17.74 3.71
C HIS A 138 -1.14 18.73 4.88
N ASN A 139 -2.16 18.89 5.74
CA ASN A 139 -2.13 19.82 6.88
C ASN A 139 -1.24 19.33 8.02
N ILE A 140 -1.07 18.02 8.14
CA ILE A 140 -0.14 17.36 9.08
C ILE A 140 0.87 16.53 8.30
N SER A 141 1.86 15.96 8.98
CA SER A 141 2.82 15.05 8.34
C SER A 141 2.07 13.85 7.75
N CYS A 142 2.14 13.70 6.43
CA CYS A 142 1.41 12.68 5.69
C CYS A 142 2.33 12.06 4.63
N TYR A 143 2.17 10.74 4.42
CA TYR A 143 2.94 9.95 3.46
C TYR A 143 2.01 9.20 2.51
N GLY A 144 2.42 9.12 1.25
CA GLY A 144 1.97 8.11 0.32
C GLY A 144 2.89 6.89 0.37
N TYR A 145 2.42 5.77 -0.16
CA TYR A 145 3.17 4.51 -0.21
C TYR A 145 3.15 3.93 -1.61
N THR A 146 4.32 3.58 -2.12
CA THR A 146 4.45 2.67 -3.25
C THR A 146 4.85 1.30 -2.73
N VAL A 147 4.08 0.29 -3.05
CA VAL A 147 4.33 -1.10 -2.68
C VAL A 147 4.69 -1.87 -3.94
N GLU A 148 5.89 -2.44 -3.96
CA GLU A 148 6.37 -3.24 -5.09
C GLU A 148 6.60 -4.68 -4.66
N ILE A 149 6.13 -5.62 -5.48
CA ILE A 149 6.53 -7.01 -5.41
C ILE A 149 7.59 -7.23 -6.47
N ARG A 150 8.83 -7.24 -6.05
CA ARG A 150 9.98 -7.40 -6.95
C ARG A 150 10.09 -8.83 -7.44
N ARG A 151 10.55 -9.00 -8.67
CA ARG A 151 10.69 -10.29 -9.31
C ARG A 151 12.13 -10.49 -9.77
N ALA A 152 12.79 -11.47 -9.18
CA ALA A 152 14.14 -11.85 -9.60
C ALA A 152 14.17 -12.34 -11.07
N GLY A 153 15.33 -12.22 -11.70
CA GLY A 153 15.60 -12.79 -13.00
C GLY A 153 15.37 -14.31 -13.05
N ARG A 154 15.18 -14.85 -14.22
CA ARG A 154 15.15 -16.31 -14.42
C ARG A 154 16.53 -16.89 -14.08
N PHE A 155 16.54 -18.10 -13.52
CA PHE A 155 17.79 -18.81 -13.29
C PHE A 155 18.44 -19.13 -14.65
N ASP A 156 19.71 -18.75 -14.79
CA ASP A 156 20.50 -18.94 -16.00
C ASP A 156 21.55 -20.05 -15.74
N VAL A 157 21.27 -21.24 -16.29
CA VAL A 157 22.12 -22.43 -16.13
C VAL A 157 23.50 -22.21 -16.76
N GLU A 158 23.58 -21.55 -17.93
CA GLU A 158 24.85 -21.29 -18.62
C GLU A 158 25.70 -20.31 -17.82
N ARG A 159 25.08 -19.25 -17.31
CA ARG A 159 25.73 -18.27 -16.45
C ARG A 159 26.26 -18.90 -15.16
N ALA A 160 25.47 -19.78 -14.53
CA ALA A 160 25.88 -20.52 -13.34
C ALA A 160 27.07 -21.44 -13.61
N ARG A 161 27.08 -22.12 -14.79
CA ARG A 161 28.21 -22.97 -15.23
C ARG A 161 29.46 -22.17 -15.56
N ASN A 162 29.32 -21.05 -16.30
CA ASN A 162 30.42 -20.17 -16.65
C ASN A 162 31.09 -19.56 -15.40
N ASN A 163 30.31 -19.24 -14.39
CA ASN A 163 30.82 -18.79 -13.09
C ASN A 163 31.29 -19.94 -12.17
N GLN A 164 31.34 -21.17 -12.68
CA GLN A 164 31.80 -22.37 -11.96
C GLN A 164 31.10 -22.62 -10.61
N ILE A 165 29.81 -22.26 -10.53
CA ILE A 165 29.06 -22.36 -9.28
C ILE A 165 28.62 -23.80 -9.05
N PRO A 166 28.97 -24.41 -7.87
CA PRO A 166 28.54 -25.76 -7.54
C PRO A 166 27.01 -25.90 -7.56
N GLN A 167 26.50 -26.97 -8.20
CA GLN A 167 25.07 -27.18 -8.38
C GLN A 167 24.27 -27.17 -7.05
N LYS A 168 24.88 -27.61 -5.94
CA LYS A 168 24.28 -27.56 -4.60
C LYS A 168 23.92 -26.12 -4.13
N LEU A 169 24.57 -25.10 -4.69
CA LEU A 169 24.34 -23.68 -4.36
C LEU A 169 23.31 -23.01 -5.26
N TRP A 170 22.86 -23.65 -6.33
CA TRP A 170 21.93 -23.04 -7.29
C TRP A 170 20.60 -22.66 -6.67
N ASN A 171 20.02 -23.54 -5.84
CA ASN A 171 18.72 -23.28 -5.21
C ASN A 171 18.77 -22.10 -4.21
N PRO A 172 19.70 -22.01 -3.24
CA PRO A 172 19.78 -20.83 -2.38
C PRO A 172 20.06 -19.54 -3.17
N LEU A 173 20.94 -19.57 -4.19
CA LEU A 173 21.20 -18.41 -5.03
C LEU A 173 19.97 -17.98 -5.86
N GLN A 174 19.23 -18.94 -6.41
CA GLN A 174 17.97 -18.67 -7.10
C GLN A 174 16.92 -18.02 -6.19
N LYS A 175 16.96 -18.33 -4.89
CA LYS A 175 16.09 -17.73 -3.86
C LYS A 175 16.60 -16.36 -3.35
N GLY A 176 17.64 -15.80 -3.98
CA GLY A 176 18.19 -14.50 -3.61
C GLY A 176 19.17 -14.54 -2.44
N GLN A 177 19.61 -15.72 -1.98
CA GLN A 177 20.55 -15.85 -0.88
C GLN A 177 21.99 -15.75 -1.37
N THR A 178 22.81 -14.92 -0.75
CA THR A 178 24.27 -14.94 -0.90
C THR A 178 24.85 -16.09 -0.08
N VAL A 179 25.73 -16.89 -0.68
CA VAL A 179 26.32 -18.07 -0.03
C VAL A 179 27.83 -17.94 -0.05
N THR A 180 28.44 -18.06 1.14
CA THR A 180 29.90 -18.17 1.29
C THR A 180 30.27 -19.63 1.62
N THR A 181 31.20 -20.21 0.86
CA THR A 181 31.69 -21.56 1.08
C THR A 181 32.70 -21.59 2.24
N GLU A 182 33.04 -22.79 2.71
CA GLU A 182 34.05 -23.01 3.76
C GLU A 182 35.44 -22.48 3.35
N ASP A 183 35.74 -22.49 2.06
CA ASP A 183 36.97 -21.95 1.47
C ASP A 183 36.96 -20.40 1.34
N GLY A 184 35.92 -19.74 1.85
CA GLY A 184 35.79 -18.28 1.84
C GLY A 184 35.34 -17.67 0.50
N ILE A 185 34.93 -18.47 -0.47
CA ILE A 185 34.42 -17.98 -1.78
C ILE A 185 32.96 -17.59 -1.61
N THR A 186 32.60 -16.35 -1.98
CA THR A 186 31.24 -15.85 -1.92
C THR A 186 30.59 -15.84 -3.30
N PHE A 187 29.42 -16.44 -3.39
CA PHE A 187 28.57 -16.45 -4.57
C PHE A 187 27.31 -15.62 -4.30
N THR A 188 26.93 -14.78 -5.27
CA THR A 188 25.78 -13.88 -5.17
C THR A 188 24.71 -14.24 -6.19
N PRO A 189 23.42 -13.89 -5.95
CA PRO A 189 22.32 -14.22 -6.86
C PRO A 189 22.50 -13.75 -8.30
N ASP A 190 23.10 -12.59 -8.52
CA ASP A 190 23.38 -12.02 -9.85
C ASP A 190 24.32 -12.90 -10.71
N MET A 191 25.10 -13.78 -10.06
CA MET A 191 25.97 -14.74 -10.75
C MET A 191 25.20 -15.88 -11.41
N VAL A 192 23.92 -16.09 -11.08
CA VAL A 192 23.06 -17.17 -11.59
C VAL A 192 21.73 -16.69 -12.14
N LEU A 193 21.37 -15.43 -11.94
CA LEU A 193 20.10 -14.87 -12.37
C LEU A 193 20.30 -13.99 -13.62
N GLY A 194 19.33 -14.05 -14.51
CA GLY A 194 19.20 -13.11 -15.62
C GLY A 194 18.78 -11.71 -15.15
N ALA A 195 18.42 -10.85 -16.10
CA ALA A 195 17.90 -9.52 -15.77
C ALA A 195 16.65 -9.61 -14.86
N PRO A 196 16.46 -8.65 -13.94
CA PRO A 196 15.22 -8.56 -13.17
C PRO A 196 14.02 -8.50 -14.12
N ARG A 197 12.94 -9.20 -13.76
CA ARG A 197 11.68 -9.19 -14.51
C ARG A 197 10.74 -8.13 -13.95
N LYS A 198 9.78 -7.68 -14.75
CA LYS A 198 8.73 -6.79 -14.29
C LYS A 198 8.03 -7.40 -13.07
N GLY A 199 8.03 -6.66 -11.97
CA GLY A 199 7.29 -6.98 -10.76
C GLY A 199 5.85 -6.47 -10.82
N ILE A 200 5.23 -6.29 -9.66
CA ILE A 200 3.93 -5.64 -9.51
C ILE A 200 4.15 -4.38 -8.68
N LYS A 201 3.61 -3.26 -9.13
CA LYS A 201 3.74 -1.96 -8.46
C LYS A 201 2.39 -1.34 -8.20
N VAL A 202 2.12 -0.99 -6.95
CA VAL A 202 0.90 -0.31 -6.51
C VAL A 202 1.28 0.96 -5.77
N THR A 203 0.70 2.09 -6.13
CA THR A 203 0.90 3.34 -5.39
C THR A 203 -0.42 3.76 -4.74
N TYR A 204 -0.36 4.07 -3.46
CA TYR A 204 -1.48 4.53 -2.63
C TYR A 204 -1.20 5.94 -2.09
N CYS A 205 -2.12 6.85 -2.30
CA CYS A 205 -1.95 8.25 -1.90
C CYS A 205 -3.30 8.88 -1.55
N THR A 206 -3.47 9.30 -0.31
CA THR A 206 -4.64 10.02 0.17
C THR A 206 -4.21 11.33 0.85
N ASP A 207 -5.18 12.20 1.10
CA ASP A 207 -5.02 13.43 1.91
C ASP A 207 -3.83 14.29 1.45
N THR A 208 -3.97 14.78 0.21
CA THR A 208 -2.88 15.58 -0.38
C THR A 208 -3.35 16.48 -1.51
N ARG A 209 -2.63 17.58 -1.68
CA ARG A 209 -2.64 18.31 -2.96
C ARG A 209 -1.77 17.57 -3.98
N PRO A 210 -2.05 17.70 -5.30
CA PRO A 210 -1.16 17.19 -6.34
C PRO A 210 0.27 17.70 -6.16
N THR A 211 1.25 16.81 -6.29
CA THR A 211 2.68 17.15 -6.27
C THR A 211 3.42 16.37 -7.36
N GLU A 212 4.54 16.91 -7.82
CA GLU A 212 5.41 16.20 -8.77
C GLU A 212 6.00 14.93 -8.17
N ASN A 213 6.18 14.90 -6.84
CA ASN A 213 6.67 13.71 -6.16
C ASN A 213 5.69 12.54 -6.26
N ILE A 214 4.38 12.79 -6.15
CA ILE A 214 3.36 11.75 -6.35
C ILE A 214 3.47 11.18 -7.77
N VAL A 215 3.56 12.05 -8.79
CA VAL A 215 3.71 11.61 -10.19
C VAL A 215 4.97 10.78 -10.38
N LYS A 216 6.11 11.19 -9.79
CA LYS A 216 7.37 10.45 -9.81
C LYS A 216 7.22 9.05 -9.18
N CYS A 217 6.65 8.98 -7.95
CA CYS A 217 6.52 7.74 -7.20
C CYS A 217 5.49 6.78 -7.84
N ALA A 218 4.40 7.32 -8.39
CA ALA A 218 3.36 6.54 -9.07
C ALA A 218 3.76 6.09 -10.48
N ARG A 219 4.88 6.55 -11.04
CA ARG A 219 5.27 6.26 -12.42
C ARG A 219 5.24 4.76 -12.73
N HIS A 220 4.47 4.41 -13.79
CA HIS A 220 4.28 3.04 -14.29
C HIS A 220 3.76 2.05 -13.24
N SER A 221 2.97 2.53 -12.25
CA SER A 221 2.25 1.62 -11.36
C SER A 221 1.19 0.84 -12.13
N ASP A 222 1.05 -0.45 -11.82
CA ASP A 222 -0.03 -1.28 -12.34
C ASP A 222 -1.39 -0.81 -11.78
N LEU A 223 -1.39 -0.29 -10.54
CA LEU A 223 -2.55 0.33 -9.91
C LEU A 223 -2.15 1.58 -9.12
N PHE A 224 -2.83 2.68 -9.37
CA PHE A 224 -2.74 3.90 -8.58
C PHE A 224 -4.04 4.13 -7.82
N ILE A 225 -4.01 3.98 -6.49
CA ILE A 225 -5.12 4.29 -5.60
C ILE A 225 -4.89 5.70 -5.08
N CYS A 226 -5.78 6.62 -5.44
CA CYS A 226 -5.61 8.03 -5.15
C CYS A 226 -6.88 8.63 -4.58
N GLU A 227 -6.75 9.60 -3.67
CA GLU A 227 -7.91 10.32 -3.21
C GLU A 227 -8.64 11.04 -4.35
N GLY A 228 -9.94 11.19 -4.15
CA GLY A 228 -10.79 12.07 -4.90
C GLY A 228 -11.85 12.62 -3.96
N MET A 229 -11.45 13.55 -3.07
CA MET A 229 -12.37 14.10 -2.06
C MET A 229 -13.55 14.83 -2.71
N TYR A 230 -13.31 15.49 -3.83
CA TYR A 230 -14.31 16.31 -4.51
C TYR A 230 -14.41 15.97 -6.00
N ALA A 231 -15.63 15.81 -6.47
CA ALA A 231 -15.91 15.56 -7.89
C ALA A 231 -16.31 16.83 -8.66
N GLU A 232 -16.88 17.82 -7.95
CA GLU A 232 -17.38 19.06 -8.57
C GLU A 232 -16.21 20.02 -8.87
N LYS A 233 -16.23 20.61 -10.08
CA LYS A 233 -15.17 21.54 -10.54
C LYS A 233 -15.09 22.83 -9.71
N ASP A 234 -16.19 23.29 -9.18
CA ASP A 234 -16.27 24.49 -8.32
C ASP A 234 -15.69 24.25 -6.91
N LYS A 235 -15.52 22.99 -6.52
CA LYS A 235 -14.90 22.62 -5.23
C LYS A 235 -13.38 22.76 -5.19
N ILE A 236 -12.73 23.15 -6.28
CA ILE A 236 -11.26 23.31 -6.33
C ILE A 236 -10.72 24.24 -5.25
N ALA A 237 -11.44 25.33 -4.93
CA ALA A 237 -11.06 26.24 -3.85
C ALA A 237 -11.07 25.53 -2.49
N LYS A 238 -12.10 24.72 -2.23
CA LYS A 238 -12.24 23.92 -1.02
C LYS A 238 -11.15 22.84 -0.95
N ALA A 239 -10.87 22.16 -2.06
CA ALA A 239 -9.79 21.18 -2.16
C ALA A 239 -8.42 21.82 -1.79
N LYS A 240 -8.14 23.01 -2.30
CA LYS A 240 -6.91 23.75 -1.95
C LYS A 240 -6.87 24.14 -0.46
N GLN A 241 -7.98 24.61 0.08
CA GLN A 241 -8.08 25.06 1.48
C GLN A 241 -7.80 23.92 2.47
N TYR A 242 -8.38 22.75 2.21
CA TYR A 242 -8.27 21.58 3.11
C TYR A 242 -7.16 20.59 2.70
N LYS A 243 -6.40 20.95 1.66
CA LYS A 243 -5.30 20.13 1.10
C LYS A 243 -5.73 18.73 0.67
N HIS A 244 -6.83 18.67 -0.05
CA HIS A 244 -7.31 17.53 -0.80
C HIS A 244 -7.29 17.80 -2.31
N MET A 245 -7.70 16.84 -3.12
CA MET A 245 -7.77 17.02 -4.56
C MET A 245 -9.14 16.66 -5.14
N THR A 246 -9.34 17.12 -6.37
CA THR A 246 -10.49 16.76 -7.17
C THR A 246 -10.21 15.52 -8.00
N PHE A 247 -11.26 14.85 -8.48
CA PHE A 247 -11.18 13.74 -9.42
C PHE A 247 -10.33 14.05 -10.64
N TYR A 248 -10.44 15.28 -11.15
CA TYR A 248 -9.74 15.74 -12.34
C TYR A 248 -8.24 15.88 -12.11
N GLU A 249 -7.86 16.39 -10.93
CA GLU A 249 -6.43 16.50 -10.54
C GLU A 249 -5.82 15.12 -10.34
N ALA A 250 -6.54 14.18 -9.73
CA ALA A 250 -6.10 12.79 -9.59
C ALA A 250 -5.91 12.12 -10.96
N ALA A 251 -6.85 12.32 -11.89
CA ALA A 251 -6.78 11.78 -13.24
C ALA A 251 -5.60 12.37 -14.05
N ASP A 252 -5.31 13.67 -13.89
CA ASP A 252 -4.13 14.29 -14.51
C ASP A 252 -2.83 13.69 -13.99
N MET A 253 -2.72 13.48 -12.68
CA MET A 253 -1.54 12.81 -12.10
C MET A 253 -1.38 11.38 -12.61
N ALA A 254 -2.47 10.61 -12.67
CA ALA A 254 -2.46 9.24 -13.21
C ALA A 254 -1.96 9.20 -14.65
N LYS A 255 -2.47 10.11 -15.51
CA LYS A 255 -2.05 10.24 -16.91
C LYS A 255 -0.57 10.60 -17.00
N ARG A 256 -0.09 11.58 -16.23
CA ARG A 256 1.31 12.02 -16.24
C ARG A 256 2.27 10.97 -15.70
N ALA A 257 1.84 10.18 -14.73
CA ALA A 257 2.60 9.07 -14.18
C ALA A 257 2.61 7.85 -15.11
N GLY A 258 1.71 7.78 -16.09
CA GLY A 258 1.60 6.65 -17.02
C GLY A 258 1.25 5.35 -16.29
N VAL A 259 0.32 5.42 -15.33
CA VAL A 259 -0.17 4.24 -14.61
C VAL A 259 -1.09 3.42 -15.51
N GLU A 260 -1.23 2.12 -15.23
CA GLU A 260 -2.12 1.25 -16.02
C GLU A 260 -3.60 1.48 -15.64
N GLU A 261 -3.90 1.56 -14.35
CA GLU A 261 -5.25 1.75 -13.81
C GLU A 261 -5.22 2.71 -12.60
N MET A 262 -6.30 3.49 -12.43
CA MET A 262 -6.48 4.36 -11.26
C MET A 262 -7.81 4.08 -10.57
N TRP A 263 -7.78 3.94 -9.24
CA TRP A 263 -8.96 3.93 -8.38
C TRP A 263 -9.04 5.19 -7.54
N LEU A 264 -10.18 5.89 -7.64
CA LEU A 264 -10.50 7.02 -6.77
C LEU A 264 -11.04 6.49 -5.44
N THR A 265 -10.60 7.08 -4.33
CA THR A 265 -11.02 6.73 -2.97
C THR A 265 -11.13 7.99 -2.11
N HIS A 266 -11.40 7.85 -0.81
CA HIS A 266 -11.43 8.94 0.17
C HIS A 266 -12.44 10.04 -0.20
N PHE A 267 -13.68 9.62 -0.45
CA PHE A 267 -14.73 10.53 -0.91
C PHE A 267 -15.32 11.38 0.22
N SER A 268 -15.61 12.64 -0.09
CA SER A 268 -16.38 13.50 0.80
C SER A 268 -17.74 12.89 1.16
N PRO A 269 -18.19 12.98 2.43
CA PRO A 269 -19.53 12.55 2.79
C PRO A 269 -20.65 13.28 2.02
N SER A 270 -20.36 14.47 1.51
CA SER A 270 -21.32 15.26 0.69
C SER A 270 -21.42 14.80 -0.77
N LEU A 271 -20.53 13.91 -1.21
CA LEU A 271 -20.55 13.40 -2.59
C LEU A 271 -21.55 12.25 -2.71
N VAL A 272 -22.68 12.54 -3.37
CA VAL A 272 -23.81 11.58 -3.49
C VAL A 272 -23.73 10.77 -4.77
N HIS A 273 -23.46 11.40 -5.92
CA HIS A 273 -23.48 10.77 -7.24
C HIS A 273 -22.12 10.92 -7.93
N ALA A 274 -21.13 10.18 -7.42
CA ALA A 274 -19.75 10.21 -7.95
C ALA A 274 -19.69 9.75 -9.42
N GLU A 275 -20.59 8.87 -9.83
CA GLU A 275 -20.68 8.29 -11.16
C GLU A 275 -20.92 9.34 -12.25
N ASP A 276 -21.65 10.41 -11.94
CA ASP A 276 -22.03 11.46 -12.89
C ASP A 276 -20.79 12.22 -13.42
N TYR A 277 -19.72 12.23 -12.66
CA TYR A 277 -18.47 12.93 -13.02
C TYR A 277 -17.50 12.07 -13.81
N MET A 278 -17.65 10.75 -13.77
CA MET A 278 -16.69 9.82 -14.38
C MET A 278 -16.55 9.96 -15.90
N PRO A 279 -17.59 10.29 -16.70
CA PRO A 279 -17.41 10.53 -18.13
C PRO A 279 -16.37 11.62 -18.44
N GLU A 280 -16.35 12.71 -17.67
CA GLU A 280 -15.37 13.78 -17.85
C GLU A 280 -13.97 13.38 -17.32
N VAL A 281 -13.91 12.67 -16.22
CA VAL A 281 -12.65 12.14 -15.65
C VAL A 281 -11.97 11.19 -16.65
N LYS A 282 -12.74 10.30 -17.27
CA LYS A 282 -12.26 9.33 -18.28
C LYS A 282 -11.76 9.98 -19.58
N LYS A 283 -12.16 11.21 -19.89
CA LYS A 283 -11.55 11.97 -20.99
C LYS A 283 -10.10 12.35 -20.70
N ILE A 284 -9.74 12.51 -19.41
CA ILE A 284 -8.36 12.81 -18.98
C ILE A 284 -7.56 11.52 -18.88
N PHE A 285 -8.10 10.53 -18.17
CA PHE A 285 -7.50 9.21 -17.96
C PHE A 285 -8.57 8.11 -18.13
N PRO A 286 -8.57 7.38 -19.27
CA PRO A 286 -9.64 6.42 -19.59
C PRO A 286 -9.81 5.28 -18.58
N ASN A 287 -8.69 4.81 -17.99
CA ASN A 287 -8.67 3.70 -17.02
C ASN A 287 -8.87 4.19 -15.57
N ALA A 288 -9.66 5.25 -15.38
CA ALA A 288 -10.08 5.72 -14.08
C ALA A 288 -11.39 5.05 -13.64
N TYR A 289 -11.42 4.59 -12.39
CA TYR A 289 -12.59 3.93 -11.80
C TYR A 289 -12.85 4.47 -10.40
N LEU A 290 -14.13 4.48 -10.02
CA LEU A 290 -14.52 4.74 -8.64
C LEU A 290 -14.15 3.54 -7.76
N GLY A 291 -13.54 3.83 -6.62
CA GLY A 291 -13.45 2.92 -5.50
C GLY A 291 -14.80 2.71 -4.85
N LYS A 292 -15.01 1.55 -4.32
CA LYS A 292 -16.11 1.22 -3.41
C LYS A 292 -15.61 0.20 -2.39
N ASP A 293 -16.23 0.17 -1.23
CA ASP A 293 -15.89 -0.80 -0.21
C ASP A 293 -16.04 -2.23 -0.76
N GLY A 294 -15.03 -3.05 -0.53
CA GLY A 294 -14.94 -4.40 -1.06
C GLY A 294 -14.45 -4.52 -2.52
N LYS A 295 -14.22 -3.39 -3.25
CA LYS A 295 -13.61 -3.45 -4.59
C LYS A 295 -12.23 -4.07 -4.50
N SER A 296 -11.98 -5.08 -5.32
CA SER A 296 -10.71 -5.81 -5.31
C SER A 296 -10.23 -6.18 -6.70
N VAL A 297 -8.92 -6.43 -6.80
CA VAL A 297 -8.24 -6.93 -7.99
C VAL A 297 -7.14 -7.89 -7.59
N GLU A 298 -6.88 -8.86 -8.44
CA GLU A 298 -5.69 -9.73 -8.39
C GLU A 298 -4.74 -9.28 -9.49
N LEU A 299 -3.60 -8.73 -9.11
CA LEU A 299 -2.52 -8.40 -10.05
C LEU A 299 -1.62 -9.62 -10.21
N LEU A 300 -1.40 -10.01 -11.44
CA LEU A 300 -0.57 -11.15 -11.82
C LEU A 300 0.78 -10.69 -12.38
N PHE A 301 1.79 -11.51 -12.21
CA PHE A 301 3.04 -11.30 -12.94
C PHE A 301 2.83 -11.58 -14.42
N ASP A 302 3.39 -10.73 -15.27
CA ASP A 302 3.47 -11.05 -16.68
C ASP A 302 4.49 -12.18 -16.90
N GLU A 303 4.01 -13.34 -17.41
CA GLU A 303 4.86 -14.51 -17.65
C GLU A 303 5.68 -14.37 -18.94
N ASN A 304 5.36 -13.40 -19.80
CA ASN A 304 6.05 -13.17 -21.08
C ASN A 304 7.24 -12.21 -20.95
N GLU A 305 7.37 -11.51 -19.80
CA GLU A 305 8.50 -10.61 -19.50
C GLU A 305 9.55 -11.22 -18.56
#